data_d90ff0efced0a4286e8954729e19a873
#
_entry.id   d90ff0efced0a4286e8954729e19a873
#
_cell.length_a   1.000
_cell.length_b   1.000
_cell.length_c   1.000
_cell.angle_alpha   90.00
_cell.angle_beta   90.00
_cell.angle_gamma   90.00
#
_symmetry.space_group_name_H-M   'P 1'
#
loop_
_entity.id
_entity.type
_entity.pdbx_description
1 polymer ?
#
loop_
_entity_poly.entity_id
_entity_poly.type
_entity_poly.pdbx_seq_one_letter_code
_entity_poly.pdbx_strand_id
1 'polypeptide(L)'
;MITTKKTLLSEIEKTIKELNFESITEERKLILQPLVAFIQSKVENHQEIRLNLICTHNSRRSHLSQVWAQTAAAFYGIKNVFCYSGGTEATAMFPMIAKTLLKQGFQIKTIAKGTNPIYAIKYAENEYPIIGFSKTFDDSFNPKSEFAAILTCSSADQGCPYIAGAEKRIPITFEDPKVFDNTTQQVEKYEERSIQIATEMCFVFSQIALYYGIK
;
A
#
# COMPACT_ATOMS: atom_id res chain seq x y z
N MET A 1 -24.52 1.58 -17.63
CA MET A 1 -23.85 0.62 -16.74
C MET A 1 -24.09 1.07 -15.32
N ILE A 2 -24.78 0.24 -14.51
CA ILE A 2 -24.95 0.51 -13.08
C ILE A 2 -23.59 0.30 -12.43
N THR A 3 -22.90 1.37 -12.07
CA THR A 3 -21.68 1.29 -11.28
C THR A 3 -22.11 0.96 -9.84
N THR A 4 -22.02 -0.28 -9.45
CA THR A 4 -22.13 -0.66 -8.04
C THR A 4 -21.06 0.10 -7.26
N LYS A 5 -21.50 0.92 -6.30
CA LYS A 5 -20.59 1.61 -5.36
C LYS A 5 -19.76 0.53 -4.66
N LYS A 6 -18.45 0.69 -4.63
CA LYS A 6 -17.56 -0.21 -3.90
C LYS A 6 -17.89 -0.14 -2.41
N THR A 7 -18.22 -1.28 -1.80
CA THR A 7 -18.59 -1.35 -0.39
C THR A 7 -17.40 -1.88 0.40
N LEU A 8 -16.67 -0.97 1.04
CA LEU A 8 -15.61 -1.37 1.96
C LEU A 8 -16.19 -2.14 3.15
N LEU A 9 -15.37 -2.97 3.78
CA LEU A 9 -15.71 -3.57 5.06
C LEU A 9 -15.88 -2.46 6.11
N SER A 10 -16.92 -2.52 6.93
CA SER A 10 -17.35 -1.43 7.83
C SER A 10 -16.26 -0.93 8.78
N GLU A 11 -15.47 -1.85 9.35
CA GLU A 11 -14.39 -1.47 10.27
C GLU A 11 -13.24 -0.76 9.55
N ILE A 12 -12.94 -1.11 8.30
CA ILE A 12 -11.95 -0.40 7.47
C ILE A 12 -12.45 1.02 7.16
N GLU A 13 -13.73 1.14 6.79
CA GLU A 13 -14.32 2.45 6.51
C GLU A 13 -14.30 3.35 7.75
N LYS A 14 -14.57 2.78 8.94
CA LYS A 14 -14.44 3.48 10.21
C LYS A 14 -13.00 3.93 10.46
N THR A 15 -12.03 3.03 10.31
CA THR A 15 -10.60 3.36 10.45
C THR A 15 -10.21 4.52 9.53
N ILE A 16 -10.63 4.50 8.25
CA ILE A 16 -10.31 5.58 7.30
C ILE A 16 -10.92 6.92 7.74
N LYS A 17 -12.15 6.94 8.25
CA LYS A 17 -12.82 8.16 8.71
C LYS A 17 -12.18 8.78 9.96
N GLU A 18 -11.46 7.98 10.74
CA GLU A 18 -10.73 8.41 11.94
C GLU A 18 -9.30 8.91 11.63
N LEU A 19 -8.80 8.77 10.39
CA LEU A 19 -7.48 9.23 10.00
C LEU A 19 -7.38 10.76 10.04
N ASN A 20 -6.31 11.25 10.67
CA ASN A 20 -6.03 12.68 10.77
C ASN A 20 -4.99 13.14 9.75
N PHE A 21 -5.42 13.77 8.66
CA PHE A 21 -4.50 14.29 7.62
C PHE A 21 -3.71 15.53 8.08
N GLU A 22 -4.16 16.21 9.13
CA GLU A 22 -3.41 17.36 9.70
C GLU A 22 -2.12 16.92 10.40
N SER A 23 -2.01 15.63 10.76
CA SER A 23 -0.78 15.06 11.31
C SER A 23 0.35 14.93 10.27
N ILE A 24 0.05 15.06 8.97
CA ILE A 24 1.05 15.01 7.89
C ILE A 24 1.70 16.38 7.77
N THR A 25 3.00 16.48 8.08
CA THR A 25 3.73 17.75 7.96
C THR A 25 3.81 18.23 6.51
N GLU A 26 4.05 19.53 6.30
CA GLU A 26 4.17 20.09 4.94
C GLU A 26 5.36 19.46 4.18
N GLU A 27 6.49 19.22 4.87
CA GLU A 27 7.63 18.51 4.26
C GLU A 27 7.23 17.11 3.82
N ARG A 28 6.40 16.41 4.60
CA ARG A 28 5.92 15.08 4.25
C ARG A 28 4.94 15.11 3.09
N LYS A 29 4.07 16.11 3.00
CA LYS A 29 3.19 16.32 1.85
C LYS A 29 3.97 16.55 0.56
N LEU A 30 5.09 17.29 0.61
CA LEU A 30 5.99 17.48 -0.54
C LEU A 30 6.61 16.14 -1.01
N ILE A 31 6.93 15.22 -0.09
CA ILE A 31 7.42 13.87 -0.43
C ILE A 31 6.33 13.04 -1.12
N LEU A 32 5.06 13.23 -0.74
CA LEU A 32 3.92 12.51 -1.33
C LEU A 32 3.48 13.08 -2.69
N GLN A 33 3.77 14.35 -2.96
CA GLN A 33 3.33 15.05 -4.16
C GLN A 33 3.70 14.36 -5.49
N PRO A 34 4.91 13.78 -5.66
CA PRO A 34 5.24 13.03 -6.88
C PRO A 34 4.34 11.82 -7.14
N LEU A 35 3.80 11.17 -6.10
CA LEU A 35 2.84 10.07 -6.23
C LEU A 35 1.46 10.61 -6.64
N VAL A 36 1.02 11.72 -6.03
CA VAL A 36 -0.22 12.42 -6.44
C VAL A 36 -0.14 12.76 -7.93
N ALA A 37 0.93 13.43 -8.37
CA ALA A 37 1.13 13.83 -9.76
C ALA A 37 1.15 12.64 -10.74
N PHE A 38 1.79 11.52 -10.35
CA PHE A 38 1.79 10.30 -11.16
C PHE A 38 0.38 9.74 -11.35
N ILE A 39 -0.38 9.60 -10.25
CA ILE A 39 -1.74 9.07 -10.30
C ILE A 39 -2.65 10.01 -11.12
N GLN A 40 -2.58 11.32 -10.90
CA GLN A 40 -3.34 12.31 -11.67
C GLN A 40 -3.09 12.17 -13.17
N SER A 41 -1.82 12.13 -13.57
CA SER A 41 -1.45 11.95 -14.98
C SER A 41 -2.04 10.68 -15.60
N LYS A 42 -2.05 9.57 -14.86
CA LYS A 42 -2.64 8.31 -15.32
C LYS A 42 -4.16 8.41 -15.46
N VAL A 43 -4.84 9.06 -14.51
CA VAL A 43 -6.30 9.29 -14.56
C VAL A 43 -6.66 10.17 -15.76
N GLU A 44 -5.94 11.27 -15.99
CA GLU A 44 -6.15 12.19 -17.13
C GLU A 44 -6.00 11.49 -18.48
N ASN A 45 -5.05 10.60 -18.58
CA ASN A 45 -4.78 9.85 -19.81
C ASN A 45 -5.60 8.54 -19.92
N HIS A 46 -6.54 8.28 -19.01
CA HIS A 46 -7.35 7.05 -18.96
C HIS A 46 -6.52 5.76 -18.93
N GLN A 47 -5.34 5.79 -18.31
CA GLN A 47 -4.41 4.68 -18.21
C GLN A 47 -4.61 3.89 -16.91
N GLU A 48 -4.12 2.67 -16.88
CA GLU A 48 -4.00 1.89 -15.65
C GLU A 48 -2.95 2.51 -14.72
N ILE A 49 -3.25 2.48 -13.42
CA ILE A 49 -2.37 2.98 -12.36
C ILE A 49 -1.77 1.75 -11.68
N ARG A 50 -0.52 1.46 -11.99
CA ARG A 50 0.22 0.34 -11.40
C ARG A 50 1.23 0.88 -10.40
N LEU A 51 1.08 0.48 -9.13
CA LEU A 51 1.95 0.90 -8.03
C LEU A 51 2.67 -0.32 -7.47
N ASN A 52 3.99 -0.36 -7.52
CA ASN A 52 4.81 -1.41 -6.92
C ASN A 52 5.51 -0.85 -5.68
N LEU A 53 5.06 -1.27 -4.49
CA LEU A 53 5.50 -0.81 -3.18
C LEU A 53 6.68 -1.67 -2.73
N ILE A 54 7.89 -1.09 -2.65
CA ILE A 54 9.14 -1.83 -2.53
C ILE A 54 9.83 -1.52 -1.20
N CYS A 55 10.24 -2.56 -0.47
CA CYS A 55 11.15 -2.45 0.67
C CYS A 55 12.30 -3.48 0.51
N THR A 56 13.12 -3.69 1.52
CA THR A 56 14.22 -4.66 1.42
C THR A 56 13.70 -6.11 1.28
N HIS A 57 12.93 -6.60 2.26
CA HIS A 57 12.58 -8.04 2.34
C HIS A 57 11.17 -8.38 1.89
N ASN A 58 10.38 -7.42 1.39
CA ASN A 58 8.93 -7.59 1.14
C ASN A 58 8.23 -8.31 2.31
N SER A 59 8.47 -7.83 3.52
CA SER A 59 8.02 -8.48 4.75
C SER A 59 7.06 -7.64 5.58
N ARG A 60 7.24 -6.32 5.62
CA ARG A 60 6.48 -5.41 6.49
C ARG A 60 5.92 -4.20 5.74
N ARG A 61 6.72 -3.14 5.57
CA ARG A 61 6.31 -1.82 5.06
C ARG A 61 5.67 -1.88 3.68
N SER A 62 6.24 -2.63 2.75
CA SER A 62 5.70 -2.78 1.39
C SER A 62 4.33 -3.46 1.36
N HIS A 63 4.08 -4.46 2.23
CA HIS A 63 2.75 -5.07 2.34
C HIS A 63 1.71 -4.11 2.92
N LEU A 64 2.04 -3.40 4.01
CA LEU A 64 1.13 -2.41 4.57
C LEU A 64 0.80 -1.32 3.53
N SER A 65 1.82 -0.83 2.82
CA SER A 65 1.64 0.19 1.78
C SER A 65 0.81 -0.32 0.61
N GLN A 66 1.02 -1.55 0.13
CA GLN A 66 0.21 -2.18 -0.91
C GLN A 66 -1.27 -2.24 -0.50
N VAL A 67 -1.53 -2.75 0.71
CA VAL A 67 -2.89 -2.97 1.20
C VAL A 67 -3.60 -1.64 1.37
N TRP A 68 -2.98 -0.66 2.02
CA TRP A 68 -3.60 0.64 2.24
C TRP A 68 -3.75 1.48 0.97
N ALA A 69 -2.79 1.43 0.04
CA ALA A 69 -2.93 2.12 -1.24
C ALA A 69 -4.10 1.58 -2.07
N GLN A 70 -4.24 0.23 -2.17
CA GLN A 70 -5.37 -0.39 -2.87
C GLN A 70 -6.71 -0.05 -2.21
N THR A 71 -6.74 -0.07 -0.88
CA THR A 71 -7.93 0.26 -0.08
C THR A 71 -8.33 1.72 -0.23
N ALA A 72 -7.36 2.64 -0.18
CA ALA A 72 -7.58 4.07 -0.38
C ALA A 72 -8.12 4.37 -1.80
N ALA A 73 -7.56 3.75 -2.84
CA ALA A 73 -8.08 3.87 -4.19
C ALA A 73 -9.55 3.46 -4.29
N ALA A 74 -9.92 2.35 -3.64
CA ALA A 74 -11.30 1.89 -3.61
C ALA A 74 -12.22 2.84 -2.83
N PHE A 75 -11.79 3.34 -1.67
CA PHE A 75 -12.54 4.27 -0.83
C PHE A 75 -12.86 5.58 -1.57
N TYR A 76 -11.86 6.14 -2.25
CA TYR A 76 -12.02 7.39 -3.02
C TYR A 76 -12.56 7.17 -4.44
N GLY A 77 -12.93 5.95 -4.82
CA GLY A 77 -13.55 5.66 -6.12
C GLY A 77 -12.62 5.82 -7.32
N ILE A 78 -11.30 5.84 -7.11
CA ILE A 78 -10.31 5.90 -8.20
C ILE A 78 -10.21 4.53 -8.86
N LYS A 79 -10.55 4.47 -10.13
CA LYS A 79 -10.64 3.21 -10.91
C LYS A 79 -9.29 2.84 -11.53
N ASN A 80 -9.18 1.56 -11.93
CA ASN A 80 -8.02 1.02 -12.65
C ASN A 80 -6.71 1.15 -11.86
N VAL A 81 -6.78 1.06 -10.53
CA VAL A 81 -5.61 1.05 -9.64
C VAL A 81 -5.27 -0.38 -9.25
N PHE A 82 -4.02 -0.75 -9.46
CA PHE A 82 -3.46 -2.06 -9.15
C PHE A 82 -2.20 -1.88 -8.30
N CYS A 83 -2.28 -2.27 -7.04
CA CYS A 83 -1.18 -2.15 -6.09
C CYS A 83 -0.50 -3.51 -5.89
N TYR A 84 0.81 -3.52 -6.04
CA TYR A 84 1.70 -4.66 -5.88
C TYR A 84 2.69 -4.40 -4.76
N SER A 85 3.36 -5.43 -4.28
CA SER A 85 4.49 -5.27 -3.38
C SER A 85 5.66 -6.13 -3.79
N GLY A 86 6.87 -5.69 -3.44
CA GLY A 86 8.09 -6.43 -3.69
C GLY A 86 9.19 -6.05 -2.71
N GLY A 87 10.29 -6.77 -2.80
CA GLY A 87 11.51 -6.50 -2.07
C GLY A 87 12.73 -6.55 -2.97
N THR A 88 13.86 -6.08 -2.47
CA THR A 88 15.16 -6.40 -3.09
C THR A 88 15.51 -7.88 -2.84
N GLU A 89 14.91 -8.44 -1.78
CA GLU A 89 14.97 -9.84 -1.39
C GLU A 89 13.57 -10.36 -1.07
N ALA A 90 13.36 -11.68 -1.24
CA ALA A 90 12.14 -12.35 -0.83
C ALA A 90 12.38 -13.16 0.45
N THR A 91 11.46 -13.01 1.43
CA THR A 91 11.48 -13.78 2.69
C THR A 91 10.10 -14.35 2.98
N ALA A 92 9.32 -13.68 3.83
CA ALA A 92 7.91 -13.95 4.10
C ALA A 92 7.23 -12.68 4.63
N MET A 93 5.93 -12.54 4.41
CA MET A 93 5.14 -11.52 5.12
C MET A 93 5.18 -11.80 6.62
N PHE A 94 5.68 -10.85 7.40
CA PHE A 94 5.84 -11.04 8.85
C PHE A 94 4.47 -11.21 9.52
N PRO A 95 4.29 -12.20 10.41
CA PRO A 95 2.98 -12.54 10.95
C PRO A 95 2.23 -11.39 11.65
N MET A 96 2.97 -10.43 12.25
CA MET A 96 2.37 -9.28 12.90
C MET A 96 1.64 -8.38 11.89
N ILE A 97 2.05 -8.35 10.61
CA ILE A 97 1.34 -7.59 9.56
C ILE A 97 -0.09 -8.12 9.39
N ALA A 98 -0.25 -9.44 9.28
CA ALA A 98 -1.59 -10.03 9.19
C ALA A 98 -2.42 -9.74 10.45
N LYS A 99 -1.83 -9.84 11.64
CA LYS A 99 -2.52 -9.52 12.90
C LYS A 99 -2.96 -8.06 12.96
N THR A 100 -2.08 -7.13 12.58
CA THR A 100 -2.37 -5.68 12.54
C THR A 100 -3.53 -5.38 11.58
N LEU A 101 -3.47 -5.91 10.36
CA LEU A 101 -4.53 -5.71 9.36
C LEU A 101 -5.86 -6.33 9.80
N LEU A 102 -5.86 -7.53 10.41
CA LEU A 102 -7.08 -8.13 10.98
C LEU A 102 -7.72 -7.22 12.03
N LYS A 103 -6.92 -6.64 12.94
CA LYS A 103 -7.39 -5.71 13.98
C LYS A 103 -7.97 -4.43 13.37
N GLN A 104 -7.49 -4.02 12.19
CA GLN A 104 -7.96 -2.84 11.45
C GLN A 104 -9.15 -3.16 10.51
N GLY A 105 -9.73 -4.36 10.61
CA GLY A 105 -10.96 -4.72 9.92
C GLY A 105 -10.79 -5.47 8.60
N PHE A 106 -9.57 -5.74 8.14
CA PHE A 106 -9.35 -6.58 6.96
C PHE A 106 -9.70 -8.03 7.25
N GLN A 107 -10.21 -8.74 6.25
CA GLN A 107 -10.40 -10.18 6.33
C GLN A 107 -9.24 -10.88 5.61
N ILE A 108 -8.55 -11.78 6.30
CA ILE A 108 -7.35 -12.43 5.78
C ILE A 108 -7.54 -13.94 5.82
N LYS A 109 -7.32 -14.58 4.65
CA LYS A 109 -7.33 -16.04 4.51
C LYS A 109 -5.98 -16.51 3.98
N THR A 110 -5.36 -17.45 4.66
CA THR A 110 -4.18 -18.16 4.11
C THR A 110 -4.66 -19.12 3.03
N ILE A 111 -4.21 -18.90 1.78
CA ILE A 111 -4.56 -19.73 0.63
C ILE A 111 -3.48 -20.73 0.27
N ALA A 112 -2.22 -20.48 0.67
CA ALA A 112 -1.15 -21.46 0.63
C ALA A 112 -0.29 -21.35 1.90
N LYS A 113 0.06 -22.49 2.49
CA LYS A 113 0.93 -22.60 3.67
C LYS A 113 2.37 -22.85 3.22
N GLY A 114 3.34 -22.60 4.08
CA GLY A 114 4.75 -22.84 3.84
C GLY A 114 5.64 -21.83 4.55
N THR A 115 6.91 -21.82 4.20
CA THR A 115 7.88 -20.84 4.72
C THR A 115 7.62 -19.42 4.22
N ASN A 116 6.96 -19.28 3.07
CA ASN A 116 6.47 -18.02 2.51
C ASN A 116 4.97 -18.18 2.19
N PRO A 117 4.09 -18.07 3.17
CA PRO A 117 2.66 -18.30 2.99
C PRO A 117 2.03 -17.22 2.09
N ILE A 118 0.98 -17.63 1.35
CA ILE A 118 0.21 -16.73 0.49
C ILE A 118 -1.11 -16.41 1.17
N TYR A 119 -1.45 -15.12 1.20
CA TYR A 119 -2.66 -14.61 1.83
C TYR A 119 -3.57 -13.94 0.81
N ALA A 120 -4.88 -14.18 0.94
CA ALA A 120 -5.92 -13.38 0.32
C ALA A 120 -6.42 -12.36 1.36
N ILE A 121 -6.27 -11.08 1.08
CA ILE A 121 -6.58 -9.96 1.97
C ILE A 121 -7.75 -9.18 1.38
N LYS A 122 -8.93 -9.31 2.00
CA LYS A 122 -10.17 -8.62 1.60
C LYS A 122 -10.28 -7.28 2.32
N TYR A 123 -10.63 -6.25 1.58
CA TYR A 123 -10.89 -4.89 2.06
C TYR A 123 -12.32 -4.40 1.71
N ALA A 124 -12.99 -5.08 0.78
CA ALA A 124 -14.34 -4.76 0.34
C ALA A 124 -15.11 -6.05 0.00
N GLU A 125 -16.45 -6.00 0.07
CA GLU A 125 -17.28 -7.18 -0.18
C GLU A 125 -17.24 -7.62 -1.65
N ASN A 126 -17.30 -6.67 -2.58
CA ASN A 126 -17.44 -6.89 -4.02
C ASN A 126 -16.17 -6.61 -4.83
N GLU A 127 -14.99 -6.62 -4.18
CA GLU A 127 -13.68 -6.48 -4.83
C GLU A 127 -12.88 -7.79 -4.72
N TYR A 128 -11.97 -8.01 -5.67
CA TYR A 128 -11.00 -9.08 -5.59
C TYR A 128 -10.08 -8.87 -4.37
N PRO A 129 -9.67 -9.95 -3.69
CA PRO A 129 -8.72 -9.82 -2.60
C PRO A 129 -7.34 -9.39 -3.13
N ILE A 130 -6.63 -8.64 -2.31
CA ILE A 130 -5.20 -8.41 -2.51
C ILE A 130 -4.46 -9.72 -2.20
N ILE A 131 -3.56 -10.13 -3.08
CA ILE A 131 -2.72 -11.31 -2.85
C ILE A 131 -1.41 -10.84 -2.23
N GLY A 132 -1.17 -11.28 -0.99
CA GLY A 132 0.00 -10.95 -0.19
C GLY A 132 0.92 -12.15 0.00
N PHE A 133 2.14 -12.07 -0.50
CA PHE A 133 3.25 -12.99 -0.22
C PHE A 133 4.56 -12.27 -0.51
N SER A 134 5.65 -12.70 0.12
CA SER A 134 6.96 -12.09 -0.10
C SER A 134 7.55 -12.52 -1.44
N LYS A 135 8.02 -11.55 -2.22
CA LYS A 135 8.62 -11.74 -3.53
C LYS A 135 9.55 -10.59 -3.87
N THR A 136 10.45 -10.78 -4.81
CA THR A 136 11.26 -9.69 -5.33
C THR A 136 10.40 -8.70 -6.13
N PHE A 137 10.86 -7.47 -6.27
CA PHE A 137 10.09 -6.43 -6.97
C PHE A 137 9.89 -6.74 -8.46
N ASP A 138 10.77 -7.55 -9.03
CA ASP A 138 10.77 -8.02 -10.43
C ASP A 138 10.17 -9.42 -10.63
N ASP A 139 9.54 -9.99 -9.59
CA ASP A 139 8.82 -11.26 -9.68
C ASP A 139 7.78 -11.22 -10.81
N SER A 140 7.47 -12.39 -11.38
CA SER A 140 6.49 -12.51 -12.47
C SER A 140 5.07 -12.08 -12.10
N PHE A 141 4.73 -12.10 -10.82
CA PHE A 141 3.45 -11.60 -10.30
C PHE A 141 3.34 -10.07 -10.36
N ASN A 142 4.46 -9.36 -10.34
CA ASN A 142 4.52 -7.90 -10.36
C ASN A 142 4.55 -7.33 -11.79
N PRO A 143 4.15 -6.06 -12.00
CA PRO A 143 4.16 -5.44 -13.32
C PRO A 143 5.59 -5.34 -13.86
N LYS A 144 5.76 -5.60 -15.16
CA LYS A 144 7.06 -5.53 -15.84
C LYS A 144 7.36 -4.15 -16.43
N SER A 145 6.32 -3.33 -16.64
CA SER A 145 6.42 -1.99 -17.22
C SER A 145 5.25 -1.11 -16.79
N GLU A 146 5.35 0.18 -17.08
CA GLU A 146 4.27 1.16 -16.89
C GLU A 146 3.78 1.24 -15.44
N PHE A 147 4.68 1.24 -14.48
CA PHE A 147 4.36 1.35 -13.06
C PHE A 147 5.20 2.42 -12.36
N ALA A 148 4.68 2.93 -11.23
CA ALA A 148 5.50 3.66 -10.28
C ALA A 148 6.11 2.70 -9.26
N ALA A 149 7.43 2.79 -9.07
CA ALA A 149 8.15 2.10 -8.02
C ALA A 149 8.21 3.00 -6.78
N ILE A 150 7.47 2.63 -5.72
CA ILE A 150 7.43 3.37 -4.47
C ILE A 150 8.35 2.70 -3.46
N LEU A 151 9.48 3.38 -3.11
CA LEU A 151 10.49 2.88 -2.19
C LEU A 151 10.05 3.18 -0.76
N THR A 152 9.63 2.15 -0.02
CA THR A 152 9.04 2.29 1.32
C THR A 152 10.07 2.20 2.45
N CYS A 153 11.36 2.08 2.14
CA CYS A 153 12.45 2.13 3.10
C CYS A 153 13.71 2.74 2.50
N SER A 154 14.54 3.38 3.33
CA SER A 154 15.79 4.02 2.93
C SER A 154 16.80 3.04 2.31
N SER A 155 16.89 1.81 2.84
CA SER A 155 17.79 0.80 2.28
C SER A 155 17.43 0.39 0.85
N ALA A 156 16.13 0.21 0.54
CA ALA A 156 15.69 -0.06 -0.83
C ALA A 156 15.86 1.18 -1.72
N ASP A 157 15.67 2.38 -1.16
CA ASP A 157 15.90 3.63 -1.88
C ASP A 157 17.37 3.80 -2.28
N GLN A 158 18.29 3.55 -1.37
CA GLN A 158 19.73 3.62 -1.63
C GLN A 158 20.24 2.47 -2.51
N GLY A 159 19.74 1.25 -2.29
CA GLY A 159 20.19 0.03 -2.96
C GLY A 159 19.63 -0.18 -4.37
N CYS A 160 18.56 0.51 -4.75
CA CYS A 160 17.91 0.37 -6.06
C CYS A 160 17.79 1.72 -6.78
N PRO A 161 18.91 2.30 -7.25
CA PRO A 161 18.89 3.57 -7.98
C PRO A 161 18.12 3.47 -9.31
N TYR A 162 18.07 2.28 -9.89
CA TYR A 162 17.35 1.99 -11.13
C TYR A 162 16.44 0.77 -10.96
N ILE A 163 15.20 0.87 -11.42
CA ILE A 163 14.21 -0.22 -11.42
C ILE A 163 13.67 -0.34 -12.84
N ALA A 164 14.04 -1.44 -13.49
CA ALA A 164 13.66 -1.70 -14.88
C ALA A 164 12.14 -1.71 -15.05
N GLY A 165 11.66 -1.04 -16.10
CA GLY A 165 10.22 -0.93 -16.41
C GLY A 165 9.42 0.07 -15.58
N ALA A 166 10.00 0.66 -14.54
CA ALA A 166 9.34 1.73 -13.79
C ALA A 166 9.36 3.03 -14.60
N GLU A 167 8.18 3.66 -14.76
CA GLU A 167 8.08 5.01 -15.33
C GLU A 167 8.54 6.07 -14.36
N LYS A 168 8.33 5.82 -13.08
CA LYS A 168 8.72 6.73 -12.01
C LYS A 168 9.18 5.96 -10.78
N ARG A 169 10.26 6.46 -10.17
CA ARG A 169 10.78 6.01 -8.90
C ARG A 169 10.47 7.09 -7.86
N ILE A 170 9.75 6.71 -6.80
CA ILE A 170 9.23 7.66 -5.80
C ILE A 170 9.60 7.15 -4.40
N PRO A 171 10.54 7.77 -3.70
CA PRO A 171 10.87 7.41 -2.32
C PRO A 171 9.82 7.98 -1.36
N ILE A 172 9.08 7.07 -0.71
CA ILE A 172 8.16 7.38 0.39
C ILE A 172 8.53 6.43 1.54
N THR A 173 9.62 6.75 2.22
CA THR A 173 10.20 5.85 3.22
C THR A 173 9.48 5.95 4.58
N PHE A 174 9.42 4.82 5.28
CA PHE A 174 8.87 4.67 6.62
C PHE A 174 9.90 4.00 7.54
N GLU A 175 9.87 4.32 8.82
CA GLU A 175 10.64 3.64 9.83
C GLU A 175 10.22 2.16 9.94
N ASP A 176 11.18 1.28 10.16
CA ASP A 176 10.91 -0.15 10.25
C ASP A 176 10.38 -0.53 11.63
N PRO A 177 9.16 -1.06 11.77
CA PRO A 177 8.67 -1.52 13.07
C PRO A 177 9.42 -2.76 13.59
N LYS A 178 10.30 -3.37 12.79
CA LYS A 178 11.13 -4.52 13.18
C LYS A 178 11.94 -4.28 14.44
N VAL A 179 12.37 -3.06 14.71
CA VAL A 179 13.15 -2.72 15.90
C VAL A 179 12.40 -3.01 17.21
N PHE A 180 11.08 -3.17 17.14
CA PHE A 180 10.24 -3.52 18.27
C PHE A 180 9.82 -5.00 18.29
N ASP A 181 10.35 -5.85 17.40
CA ASP A 181 10.04 -7.27 17.38
C ASP A 181 10.45 -7.92 18.72
N ASN A 182 9.57 -8.77 19.25
CA ASN A 182 9.74 -9.46 20.55
C ASN A 182 9.80 -8.53 21.77
N THR A 183 9.33 -7.29 21.67
CA THR A 183 9.15 -6.36 22.79
C THR A 183 7.68 -6.22 23.18
N THR A 184 7.41 -5.65 24.35
CA THR A 184 6.04 -5.32 24.79
C THR A 184 5.36 -4.27 23.92
N GLN A 185 6.12 -3.46 23.17
CA GLN A 185 5.62 -2.41 22.29
C GLN A 185 5.34 -2.90 20.86
N GLN A 186 5.65 -4.16 20.53
CA GLN A 186 5.54 -4.66 19.16
C GLN A 186 4.17 -4.40 18.53
N VAL A 187 3.09 -4.75 19.23
CA VAL A 187 1.71 -4.58 18.70
C VAL A 187 1.43 -3.12 18.42
N GLU A 188 1.67 -2.24 19.39
CA GLU A 188 1.44 -0.80 19.28
C GLU A 188 2.21 -0.18 18.12
N LYS A 189 3.51 -0.48 17.98
CA LYS A 189 4.38 0.09 16.94
C LYS A 189 4.04 -0.41 15.53
N TYR A 190 3.52 -1.61 15.39
CA TYR A 190 3.01 -2.10 14.11
C TYR A 190 1.69 -1.42 13.73
N GLU A 191 0.80 -1.19 14.70
CA GLU A 191 -0.43 -0.43 14.49
C GLU A 191 -0.14 1.03 14.14
N GLU A 192 0.73 1.69 14.89
CA GLU A 192 1.20 3.06 14.61
C GLU A 192 1.73 3.19 13.19
N ARG A 193 2.62 2.27 12.77
CA ARG A 193 3.17 2.28 11.40
C ARG A 193 2.10 2.03 10.35
N SER A 194 1.18 1.12 10.59
CA SER A 194 0.07 0.85 9.68
C SER A 194 -0.85 2.05 9.52
N ILE A 195 -1.21 2.73 10.63
CA ILE A 195 -2.05 3.94 10.59
C ILE A 195 -1.32 5.09 9.90
N GLN A 196 -0.03 5.28 10.14
CA GLN A 196 0.74 6.29 9.41
C GLN A 196 0.68 6.05 7.89
N ILE A 197 0.93 4.82 7.45
CA ILE A 197 0.88 4.44 6.03
C ILE A 197 -0.54 4.64 5.48
N ALA A 198 -1.57 4.23 6.24
CA ALA A 198 -2.96 4.44 5.88
C ALA A 198 -3.29 5.93 5.68
N THR A 199 -2.86 6.77 6.63
CA THR A 199 -3.08 8.22 6.58
C THR A 199 -2.46 8.85 5.34
N GLU A 200 -1.22 8.50 5.02
CA GLU A 200 -0.51 9.05 3.87
C GLU A 200 -1.08 8.54 2.54
N MET A 201 -1.42 7.25 2.43
CA MET A 201 -2.04 6.71 1.21
C MET A 201 -3.45 7.28 1.01
N CYS A 202 -4.25 7.37 2.07
CA CYS A 202 -5.57 8.02 1.99
C CYS A 202 -5.46 9.51 1.63
N PHE A 203 -4.49 10.23 2.18
CA PHE A 203 -4.21 11.62 1.79
C PHE A 203 -3.92 11.71 0.28
N VAL A 204 -3.00 10.89 -0.26
CA VAL A 204 -2.67 10.88 -1.69
C VAL A 204 -3.92 10.70 -2.56
N PHE A 205 -4.72 9.67 -2.28
CA PHE A 205 -5.92 9.40 -3.08
C PHE A 205 -7.04 10.44 -2.87
N SER A 206 -7.11 11.09 -1.69
CA SER A 206 -8.05 12.19 -1.46
C SER A 206 -7.76 13.40 -2.34
N GLN A 207 -6.47 13.71 -2.60
CA GLN A 207 -6.10 14.80 -3.50
C GLN A 207 -6.60 14.56 -4.93
N ILE A 208 -6.57 13.30 -5.39
CA ILE A 208 -7.09 12.92 -6.69
C ILE A 208 -8.61 13.09 -6.72
N ALA A 209 -9.31 12.56 -5.70
CA ALA A 209 -10.77 12.65 -5.62
C ALA A 209 -11.25 14.11 -5.57
N LEU A 210 -10.58 14.97 -4.82
CA LEU A 210 -10.88 16.41 -4.75
C LEU A 210 -10.72 17.10 -6.11
N TYR A 211 -9.62 16.82 -6.81
CA TYR A 211 -9.34 17.40 -8.12
C TYR A 211 -10.42 17.05 -9.16
N TYR A 212 -10.94 15.81 -9.13
CA TYR A 212 -11.97 15.36 -10.09
C TYR A 212 -13.41 15.48 -9.56
N GLY A 213 -13.62 16.03 -8.36
CA GLY A 213 -14.96 16.18 -7.77
C GLY A 213 -15.66 14.84 -7.50
N ILE A 214 -14.90 13.77 -7.26
CA ILE A 214 -15.43 12.45 -6.92
C ILE A 214 -15.90 12.49 -5.46
N LYS A 215 -17.20 12.22 -5.23
CA LYS A 215 -17.84 12.18 -3.89
C LYS A 215 -18.05 10.76 -3.40
#